data_f0508467007cb6f1874682686fcb3102
#
_entry.id   f0508467007cb6f1874682686fcb3102
#
_cell.length_a   1.000
_cell.length_b   1.000
_cell.length_c   1.000
_cell.angle_alpha   90.00
_cell.angle_beta   90.00
_cell.angle_gamma   90.00
#
_symmetry.space_group_name_H-M   'P 1'
#
loop_
_entity.id
_entity.type
_entity.pdbx_description
1 polymer ?
#
loop_
_entity_poly.entity_id
_entity_poly.type
_entity_poly.pdbx_seq_one_letter_code
_entity_poly.pdbx_strand_id
1 'polypeptide(L)'
;MSKLGKKIGFIGTGQMGEAILRGFLAAELFQADDIYVMDILDSRLQYLKENFKITHLSSDKNKAYSYIVDNCDIVVLSIKPQVLKEVLEYIKDCNWNREKHMIISIIGGINTSFIEKYLPEIPVVRVIPNTPMLVNIGASGVAPGRSASKEHAKLVHGMFEALGVSYLVEEKHIDSITAISGCGPAYVYMMIEAMADGGVELGLPREMAQTLAAQTVMGGAKMVLNTDEHPGRLKDKVCSPGGSTIAGVRALEQGAFRGTIMKAIEAGKVRMEEVAKEEENNN
;
A
#
# COMPACT_ATOMS: atom_id res chain seq x y z
N MET A 1 17.43 18.51 8.22
CA MET A 1 16.89 17.67 9.32
C MET A 1 15.57 17.11 8.86
N SER A 2 15.27 15.83 9.15
CA SER A 2 13.98 15.22 8.79
C SER A 2 12.85 15.91 9.53
N LYS A 3 11.64 15.97 8.90
CA LYS A 3 10.46 16.58 9.55
C LYS A 3 10.05 15.87 10.82
N LEU A 4 10.33 14.56 10.93
CA LEU A 4 9.92 13.74 12.08
C LEU A 4 10.98 13.64 13.19
N GLY A 5 12.26 13.95 12.89
CA GLY A 5 13.36 13.80 13.85
C GLY A 5 13.54 12.35 14.37
N LYS A 6 13.12 11.36 13.59
CA LYS A 6 13.14 9.93 13.89
C LYS A 6 13.95 9.16 12.86
N LYS A 7 14.46 7.99 13.26
CA LYS A 7 15.11 7.05 12.34
C LYS A 7 14.18 5.88 12.03
N ILE A 8 14.24 5.40 10.79
CA ILE A 8 13.37 4.34 10.28
C ILE A 8 14.19 3.21 9.69
N GLY A 9 13.86 1.97 10.05
CA GLY A 9 14.49 0.77 9.53
C GLY A 9 13.52 -0.06 8.70
N PHE A 10 13.93 -0.50 7.53
CA PHE A 10 13.15 -1.39 6.68
C PHE A 10 13.73 -2.80 6.73
N ILE A 11 12.92 -3.76 7.11
CA ILE A 11 13.20 -5.19 6.97
C ILE A 11 12.49 -5.65 5.69
N GLY A 12 13.29 -5.80 4.61
CA GLY A 12 12.81 -5.99 3.25
C GLY A 12 12.48 -4.69 2.52
N THR A 13 12.89 -4.61 1.25
CA THR A 13 12.66 -3.46 0.37
C THR A 13 12.24 -3.89 -1.03
N GLY A 14 11.30 -4.84 -1.10
CA GLY A 14 10.63 -5.17 -2.34
C GLY A 14 9.89 -3.96 -2.94
N GLN A 15 9.07 -4.16 -3.94
CA GLN A 15 8.38 -3.06 -4.65
C GLN A 15 7.62 -2.10 -3.70
N MET A 16 6.90 -2.65 -2.71
CA MET A 16 6.12 -1.81 -1.79
C MET A 16 7.00 -1.10 -0.75
N GLY A 17 8.01 -1.78 -0.20
CA GLY A 17 8.98 -1.15 0.72
C GLY A 17 9.73 -0.01 0.05
N GLU A 18 10.16 -0.18 -1.22
CA GLU A 18 10.76 0.91 -2.00
C GLU A 18 9.77 2.05 -2.23
N ALA A 19 8.54 1.74 -2.60
CA ALA A 19 7.52 2.77 -2.85
C ALA A 19 7.33 3.67 -1.63
N ILE A 20 7.25 3.07 -0.43
CA ILE A 20 7.13 3.80 0.83
C ILE A 20 8.38 4.62 1.12
N LEU A 21 9.55 4.00 1.03
CA LEU A 21 10.85 4.63 1.27
C LEU A 21 11.03 5.85 0.35
N ARG A 22 10.79 5.67 -0.94
CA ARG A 22 10.86 6.73 -1.96
C ARG A 22 9.88 7.86 -1.65
N GLY A 23 8.65 7.52 -1.29
CA GLY A 23 7.63 8.50 -0.94
C GLY A 23 8.00 9.29 0.31
N PHE A 24 8.53 8.64 1.34
CA PHE A 24 8.97 9.30 2.57
C PHE A 24 10.15 10.25 2.34
N LEU A 25 11.09 9.88 1.47
CA LEU A 25 12.17 10.77 1.05
C LEU A 25 11.64 11.98 0.27
N ALA A 26 10.75 11.75 -0.70
CA ALA A 26 10.17 12.81 -1.52
C ALA A 26 9.31 13.79 -0.71
N ALA A 27 8.62 13.31 0.33
CA ALA A 27 7.87 14.13 1.28
C ALA A 27 8.73 14.77 2.37
N GLU A 28 10.05 14.51 2.36
CA GLU A 28 11.03 14.99 3.35
C GLU A 28 10.70 14.57 4.79
N LEU A 29 9.96 13.46 4.97
CA LEU A 29 9.68 12.90 6.30
C LEU A 29 10.96 12.37 6.95
N PHE A 30 11.85 11.77 6.15
CA PHE A 30 13.16 11.27 6.54
C PHE A 30 14.23 11.76 5.55
N GLN A 31 15.47 11.87 6.02
CA GLN A 31 16.64 12.02 5.16
C GLN A 31 17.25 10.64 4.87
N ALA A 32 18.08 10.52 3.86
CA ALA A 32 18.72 9.25 3.52
C ALA A 32 19.53 8.65 4.68
N ASP A 33 20.18 9.49 5.50
CA ASP A 33 20.94 9.10 6.68
C ASP A 33 20.07 8.66 7.88
N ASP A 34 18.76 8.92 7.84
CA ASP A 34 17.80 8.46 8.85
C ASP A 34 17.23 7.07 8.51
N ILE A 35 17.54 6.53 7.31
CA ILE A 35 16.95 5.30 6.77
C ILE A 35 17.96 4.15 6.84
N TYR A 36 17.55 3.07 7.47
CA TYR A 36 18.30 1.82 7.62
C TYR A 36 17.57 0.72 6.83
N VAL A 37 18.31 -0.12 6.11
CA VAL A 37 17.71 -1.16 5.29
C VAL A 37 18.43 -2.49 5.48
N MET A 38 17.63 -3.52 5.72
CA MET A 38 18.04 -4.92 5.62
C MET A 38 17.30 -5.57 4.46
N ASP A 39 18.04 -6.15 3.52
CA ASP A 39 17.49 -6.97 2.45
C ASP A 39 18.45 -8.11 2.13
N ILE A 40 17.90 -9.27 1.76
CA ILE A 40 18.72 -10.46 1.45
C ILE A 40 19.41 -10.38 0.08
N LEU A 41 19.01 -9.45 -0.77
CA LEU A 41 19.54 -9.27 -2.12
C LEU A 41 20.51 -8.10 -2.18
N ASP A 42 21.81 -8.39 -2.33
CA ASP A 42 22.85 -7.37 -2.48
C ASP A 42 22.61 -6.43 -3.66
N SER A 43 22.08 -6.95 -4.77
CA SER A 43 21.67 -6.12 -5.93
C SER A 43 20.62 -5.07 -5.55
N ARG A 44 19.74 -5.41 -4.64
CA ARG A 44 18.72 -4.50 -4.13
C ARG A 44 19.32 -3.40 -3.27
N LEU A 45 20.23 -3.76 -2.38
CA LEU A 45 20.95 -2.81 -1.54
C LEU A 45 21.81 -1.85 -2.37
N GLN A 46 22.49 -2.37 -3.40
CA GLN A 46 23.26 -1.56 -4.33
C GLN A 46 22.38 -0.55 -5.07
N TYR A 47 21.24 -0.99 -5.57
CA TYR A 47 20.26 -0.12 -6.22
C TYR A 47 19.79 1.03 -5.30
N LEU A 48 19.48 0.72 -4.03
CA LEU A 48 19.04 1.73 -3.05
C LEU A 48 20.14 2.75 -2.74
N LYS A 49 21.38 2.28 -2.62
CA LYS A 49 22.54 3.13 -2.43
C LYS A 49 22.76 4.10 -3.59
N GLU A 50 22.67 3.61 -4.81
CA GLU A 50 22.92 4.42 -6.01
C GLU A 50 21.82 5.44 -6.26
N ASN A 51 20.55 5.04 -6.10
CA ASN A 51 19.41 5.87 -6.47
C ASN A 51 18.91 6.78 -5.33
N PHE A 52 19.03 6.36 -4.07
CA PHE A 52 18.48 7.10 -2.92
C PHE A 52 19.55 7.56 -1.92
N LYS A 53 20.82 7.23 -2.18
CA LYS A 53 21.96 7.61 -1.31
C LYS A 53 21.87 7.08 0.11
N ILE A 54 21.15 5.98 0.31
CA ILE A 54 21.06 5.31 1.62
C ILE A 54 22.39 4.62 1.90
N THR A 55 22.91 4.83 3.10
CA THR A 55 24.24 4.32 3.50
C THR A 55 24.16 3.19 4.54
N HIS A 56 23.08 3.15 5.34
CA HIS A 56 22.86 2.13 6.36
C HIS A 56 22.18 0.89 5.78
N LEU A 57 22.96 0.06 5.07
CA LEU A 57 22.49 -1.11 4.31
C LEU A 57 23.20 -2.39 4.80
N SER A 58 22.48 -3.49 4.94
CA SER A 58 23.06 -4.79 5.28
C SER A 58 22.26 -5.96 4.71
N SER A 59 22.98 -6.99 4.22
CA SER A 59 22.43 -8.31 3.87
C SER A 59 22.75 -9.39 4.92
N ASP A 60 23.56 -9.08 5.92
CA ASP A 60 23.88 -10.00 7.02
C ASP A 60 22.72 -10.08 8.01
N LYS A 61 21.90 -11.11 7.89
CA LYS A 61 20.72 -11.33 8.74
C LYS A 61 21.05 -11.25 10.24
N ASN A 62 22.17 -11.82 10.69
CA ASN A 62 22.49 -11.93 12.11
C ASN A 62 22.82 -10.60 12.77
N LYS A 63 23.36 -9.66 11.99
CA LYS A 63 23.75 -8.33 12.48
C LYS A 63 22.78 -7.23 12.11
N ALA A 64 22.11 -7.36 10.97
CA ALA A 64 21.26 -6.30 10.45
C ALA A 64 20.00 -6.07 11.30
N TYR A 65 19.42 -7.14 11.84
CA TYR A 65 18.19 -6.99 12.64
C TYR A 65 18.47 -6.24 13.95
N SER A 66 19.47 -6.64 14.71
CA SER A 66 19.85 -5.91 15.93
C SER A 66 20.31 -4.50 15.61
N TYR A 67 21.08 -4.31 14.52
CA TYR A 67 21.51 -2.98 14.09
C TYR A 67 20.34 -2.04 13.76
N ILE A 68 19.29 -2.56 13.11
CA ILE A 68 18.06 -1.77 12.85
C ILE A 68 17.37 -1.43 14.17
N VAL A 69 17.15 -2.41 15.05
CA VAL A 69 16.44 -2.17 16.32
C VAL A 69 17.23 -1.21 17.21
N ASP A 70 18.55 -1.35 17.31
CA ASP A 70 19.36 -0.47 18.17
C ASP A 70 19.38 0.98 17.68
N ASN A 71 19.28 1.22 16.37
CA ASN A 71 19.46 2.55 15.78
C ASN A 71 18.17 3.24 15.32
N CYS A 72 17.06 2.52 15.13
CA CYS A 72 15.82 3.09 14.60
C CYS A 72 14.77 3.28 15.70
N ASP A 73 13.85 4.20 15.46
CA ASP A 73 12.64 4.38 16.28
C ASP A 73 11.44 3.64 15.69
N ILE A 74 11.43 3.51 14.37
CA ILE A 74 10.35 2.88 13.59
C ILE A 74 10.96 1.72 12.80
N VAL A 75 10.37 0.53 12.90
CA VAL A 75 10.77 -0.65 12.12
C VAL A 75 9.63 -1.04 11.19
N VAL A 76 9.87 -1.01 9.89
CA VAL A 76 8.91 -1.39 8.85
C VAL A 76 9.15 -2.85 8.45
N LEU A 77 8.14 -3.69 8.66
CA LEU A 77 8.13 -5.06 8.15
C LEU A 77 7.51 -5.08 6.75
N SER A 78 8.37 -5.20 5.73
CA SER A 78 8.03 -5.17 4.31
C SER A 78 8.51 -6.42 3.58
N ILE A 79 8.22 -7.57 4.17
CA ILE A 79 8.61 -8.91 3.71
C ILE A 79 7.38 -9.73 3.32
N LYS A 80 7.61 -10.87 2.68
CA LYS A 80 6.54 -11.82 2.37
C LYS A 80 6.03 -12.50 3.65
N PRO A 81 4.72 -12.83 3.75
CA PRO A 81 4.14 -13.52 4.91
C PRO A 81 4.91 -14.77 5.33
N GLN A 82 5.36 -15.59 4.35
CA GLN A 82 6.01 -16.88 4.56
C GLN A 82 7.34 -16.80 5.33
N VAL A 83 8.00 -15.64 5.34
CA VAL A 83 9.28 -15.46 6.06
C VAL A 83 9.12 -14.69 7.36
N LEU A 84 7.90 -14.22 7.68
CA LEU A 84 7.66 -13.35 8.84
C LEU A 84 8.02 -14.05 10.15
N LYS A 85 7.61 -15.31 10.33
CA LYS A 85 7.89 -16.06 11.56
C LYS A 85 9.39 -16.16 11.82
N GLU A 86 10.19 -16.53 10.80
CA GLU A 86 11.64 -16.55 10.89
C GLU A 86 12.20 -15.19 11.35
N VAL A 87 11.74 -14.10 10.74
CA VAL A 87 12.16 -12.74 11.09
C VAL A 87 11.79 -12.38 12.52
N LEU A 88 10.57 -12.70 12.97
CA LEU A 88 10.12 -12.43 14.33
C LEU A 88 10.93 -13.20 15.36
N GLU A 89 11.31 -14.46 15.08
CA GLU A 89 12.21 -15.24 15.93
C GLU A 89 13.59 -14.60 16.09
N TYR A 90 14.11 -13.95 15.05
CA TYR A 90 15.38 -13.21 15.14
C TYR A 90 15.24 -11.90 15.93
N ILE A 91 14.19 -11.14 15.66
CA ILE A 91 14.08 -9.78 16.23
C ILE A 91 13.53 -9.77 17.65
N LYS A 92 12.82 -10.82 18.12
CA LYS A 92 12.20 -10.84 19.47
C LYS A 92 13.22 -10.62 20.60
N ASP A 93 14.45 -11.08 20.41
CA ASP A 93 15.52 -11.02 21.41
C ASP A 93 16.43 -9.78 21.27
N CYS A 94 16.09 -8.84 20.34
CA CYS A 94 16.77 -7.57 20.21
C CYS A 94 16.41 -6.60 21.36
N ASN A 95 17.15 -5.50 21.49
CA ASN A 95 16.99 -4.50 22.55
C ASN A 95 15.77 -3.59 22.33
N TRP A 96 14.58 -4.17 22.32
CA TRP A 96 13.34 -3.41 22.19
C TRP A 96 13.05 -2.54 23.42
N ASN A 97 12.60 -1.31 23.16
CA ASN A 97 12.15 -0.38 24.18
C ASN A 97 10.78 0.19 23.75
N ARG A 98 9.73 -0.09 24.51
CA ARG A 98 8.36 0.30 24.20
C ARG A 98 8.13 1.82 24.12
N GLU A 99 8.96 2.60 24.79
CA GLU A 99 8.85 4.07 24.80
C GLU A 99 9.53 4.71 23.57
N LYS A 100 10.43 3.95 22.92
CA LYS A 100 11.19 4.41 21.75
C LYS A 100 10.66 3.79 20.46
N HIS A 101 10.44 2.48 20.45
CA HIS A 101 10.25 1.71 19.26
C HIS A 101 8.78 1.50 18.91
N MET A 102 8.51 1.42 17.62
CA MET A 102 7.25 0.92 17.08
C MET A 102 7.48 0.13 15.78
N ILE A 103 6.55 -0.75 15.47
CA ILE A 103 6.54 -1.53 14.24
C ILE A 103 5.42 -1.04 13.32
N ILE A 104 5.75 -0.85 12.05
CA ILE A 104 4.79 -0.70 10.97
C ILE A 104 4.83 -1.99 10.15
N SER A 105 3.73 -2.74 10.12
CA SER A 105 3.61 -3.92 9.27
C SER A 105 2.80 -3.60 8.03
N ILE A 106 3.40 -3.83 6.85
CA ILE A 106 2.68 -3.73 5.57
C ILE A 106 2.42 -5.11 4.95
N ILE A 107 2.48 -6.15 5.76
CA ILE A 107 2.35 -7.54 5.30
C ILE A 107 0.86 -7.86 5.09
N GLY A 108 0.51 -8.26 3.88
CA GLY A 108 -0.85 -8.69 3.55
C GLY A 108 -1.23 -9.98 4.28
N GLY A 109 -2.48 -10.09 4.72
CA GLY A 109 -3.03 -11.28 5.36
C GLY A 109 -2.58 -11.54 6.80
N ILE A 110 -1.68 -10.73 7.38
CA ILE A 110 -1.18 -10.91 8.75
C ILE A 110 -1.77 -9.85 9.69
N ASN A 111 -2.41 -10.29 10.75
CA ASN A 111 -2.95 -9.40 11.79
C ASN A 111 -1.88 -8.94 12.78
N THR A 112 -2.09 -7.80 13.41
CA THR A 112 -1.20 -7.25 14.44
C THR A 112 -0.98 -8.23 15.59
N SER A 113 -2.02 -8.95 15.98
CA SER A 113 -1.97 -9.96 17.05
C SER A 113 -0.94 -11.08 16.80
N PHE A 114 -0.63 -11.40 15.55
CA PHE A 114 0.42 -12.37 15.23
C PHE A 114 1.80 -11.83 15.61
N ILE A 115 2.09 -10.57 15.28
CA ILE A 115 3.36 -9.92 15.62
C ILE A 115 3.47 -9.70 17.13
N GLU A 116 2.36 -9.28 17.76
CA GLU A 116 2.27 -9.03 19.20
C GLU A 116 2.48 -10.28 20.07
N LYS A 117 2.33 -11.52 19.53
CA LYS A 117 2.73 -12.75 20.24
C LYS A 117 4.24 -12.82 20.49
N TYR A 118 5.04 -12.28 19.59
CA TYR A 118 6.51 -12.25 19.69
C TYR A 118 7.04 -11.00 20.41
N LEU A 119 6.31 -9.89 20.27
CA LEU A 119 6.69 -8.56 20.77
C LEU A 119 5.50 -7.91 21.51
N PRO A 120 5.06 -8.47 22.65
CA PRO A 120 3.78 -8.12 23.27
C PRO A 120 3.66 -6.68 23.76
N GLU A 121 4.78 -6.03 24.05
CA GLU A 121 4.79 -4.65 24.57
C GLU A 121 5.12 -3.60 23.52
N ILE A 122 5.57 -4.03 22.33
CA ILE A 122 5.98 -3.10 21.28
C ILE A 122 4.76 -2.66 20.47
N PRO A 123 4.55 -1.34 20.30
CA PRO A 123 3.48 -0.83 19.47
C PRO A 123 3.57 -1.34 18.03
N VAL A 124 2.50 -1.98 17.56
CA VAL A 124 2.37 -2.46 16.18
C VAL A 124 1.25 -1.69 15.48
N VAL A 125 1.53 -1.13 14.32
CA VAL A 125 0.52 -0.51 13.44
C VAL A 125 0.54 -1.23 12.10
N ARG A 126 -0.59 -1.80 11.73
CA ARG A 126 -0.78 -2.43 10.43
C ARG A 126 -1.19 -1.39 9.40
N VAL A 127 -0.53 -1.40 8.25
CA VAL A 127 -0.87 -0.53 7.13
C VAL A 127 -1.03 -1.36 5.87
N ILE A 128 -2.08 -1.11 5.13
CA ILE A 128 -2.21 -1.66 3.78
C ILE A 128 -2.14 -0.51 2.78
N PRO A 129 -0.96 -0.32 2.17
CA PRO A 129 -0.75 0.63 1.09
C PRO A 129 -1.11 0.02 -0.28
N ASN A 130 -1.05 0.83 -1.34
CA ASN A 130 -1.18 0.34 -2.71
C ASN A 130 -0.12 0.94 -3.64
N THR A 131 0.06 0.34 -4.82
CA THR A 131 1.11 0.73 -5.77
C THR A 131 1.03 2.15 -6.31
N PRO A 132 -0.14 2.82 -6.46
CA PRO A 132 -0.20 4.23 -6.89
C PRO A 132 0.53 5.22 -5.97
N MET A 133 0.94 4.82 -4.75
CA MET A 133 1.80 5.67 -3.91
C MET A 133 3.16 5.97 -4.56
N LEU A 134 3.63 5.17 -5.53
CA LEU A 134 4.82 5.46 -6.33
C LEU A 134 4.77 6.82 -7.04
N VAL A 135 3.56 7.30 -7.29
CA VAL A 135 3.27 8.60 -7.91
C VAL A 135 2.55 9.56 -6.93
N ASN A 136 2.67 9.31 -5.62
CA ASN A 136 2.06 10.07 -4.52
C ASN A 136 0.52 10.16 -4.60
N ILE A 137 -0.13 9.14 -5.16
CA ILE A 137 -1.59 9.00 -5.25
C ILE A 137 -2.00 7.63 -4.67
N GLY A 138 -1.42 7.30 -3.51
CA GLY A 138 -1.75 6.08 -2.79
C GLY A 138 -3.08 6.17 -2.06
N ALA A 139 -3.61 5.00 -1.70
CA ALA A 139 -4.73 4.86 -0.78
C ALA A 139 -4.36 3.81 0.27
N SER A 140 -4.39 4.19 1.55
CA SER A 140 -3.92 3.35 2.64
C SER A 140 -4.94 3.22 3.75
N GLY A 141 -5.06 2.02 4.32
CA GLY A 141 -5.71 1.78 5.60
C GLY A 141 -4.66 1.63 6.70
N VAL A 142 -4.87 2.27 7.85
CA VAL A 142 -3.97 2.25 9.01
C VAL A 142 -4.76 1.75 10.22
N ALA A 143 -4.33 0.63 10.79
CA ALA A 143 -4.98 0.01 11.93
C ALA A 143 -3.97 -0.21 13.08
N PRO A 144 -4.18 0.40 14.24
CA PRO A 144 -3.35 0.14 15.42
C PRO A 144 -3.66 -1.24 15.99
N GLY A 145 -2.62 -1.95 16.41
CA GLY A 145 -2.71 -3.13 17.26
C GLY A 145 -3.01 -2.76 18.72
N ARG A 146 -3.09 -3.76 19.57
CA ARG A 146 -3.47 -3.61 20.97
C ARG A 146 -2.49 -2.75 21.77
N SER A 147 -1.18 -2.88 21.51
CA SER A 147 -0.12 -2.16 22.21
C SER A 147 0.16 -0.76 21.62
N ALA A 148 -0.45 -0.41 20.50
CA ALA A 148 -0.28 0.89 19.87
C ALA A 148 -1.22 1.94 20.45
N SER A 149 -0.67 3.09 20.85
CA SER A 149 -1.46 4.24 21.32
C SER A 149 -2.13 4.99 20.16
N LYS A 150 -3.03 5.92 20.49
CA LYS A 150 -3.63 6.84 19.51
C LYS A 150 -2.58 7.72 18.81
N GLU A 151 -1.52 8.08 19.53
CA GLU A 151 -0.42 8.89 19.01
C GLU A 151 0.39 8.10 17.97
N HIS A 152 0.67 6.81 18.24
CA HIS A 152 1.30 5.91 17.26
C HIS A 152 0.45 5.81 15.97
N ALA A 153 -0.86 5.59 16.13
CA ALA A 153 -1.77 5.50 14.98
C ALA A 153 -1.81 6.81 14.17
N LYS A 154 -1.88 7.98 14.84
CA LYS A 154 -1.87 9.29 14.19
C LYS A 154 -0.55 9.58 13.49
N LEU A 155 0.59 9.22 14.10
CA LEU A 155 1.91 9.38 13.49
C LEU A 155 1.96 8.61 12.16
N VAL A 156 1.62 7.32 12.18
CA VAL A 156 1.64 6.47 10.98
C VAL A 156 0.64 6.95 9.94
N HIS A 157 -0.57 7.33 10.36
CA HIS A 157 -1.57 7.92 9.48
C HIS A 157 -1.01 9.15 8.73
N GLY A 158 -0.43 10.12 9.46
CA GLY A 158 0.18 11.31 8.85
C GLY A 158 1.36 10.99 7.93
N MET A 159 2.15 9.95 8.24
CA MET A 159 3.21 9.48 7.33
C MET A 159 2.64 9.00 5.99
N PHE A 160 1.54 8.25 6.01
CA PHE A 160 0.91 7.72 4.79
C PHE A 160 0.02 8.74 4.07
N GLU A 161 -0.52 9.76 4.76
CA GLU A 161 -1.16 10.90 4.11
C GLU A 161 -0.21 11.68 3.19
N ALA A 162 1.07 11.70 3.48
CA ALA A 162 2.07 12.28 2.59
C ALA A 162 2.26 11.52 1.27
N LEU A 163 1.74 10.28 1.16
CA LEU A 163 1.84 9.43 -0.02
C LEU A 163 0.51 9.30 -0.78
N GLY A 164 -0.54 10.00 -0.33
CA GLY A 164 -1.88 9.93 -0.91
C GLY A 164 -2.96 10.12 0.14
N VAL A 165 -4.02 9.32 0.09
CA VAL A 165 -5.05 9.31 1.14
C VAL A 165 -4.81 8.19 2.14
N SER A 166 -5.07 8.45 3.41
CA SER A 166 -4.93 7.49 4.49
C SER A 166 -6.16 7.51 5.39
N TYR A 167 -6.58 6.36 5.91
CA TYR A 167 -7.71 6.25 6.83
C TYR A 167 -7.31 5.46 8.07
N LEU A 168 -7.57 6.03 9.26
CA LEU A 168 -7.52 5.30 10.52
C LEU A 168 -8.76 4.42 10.63
N VAL A 169 -8.56 3.11 10.78
CA VAL A 169 -9.64 2.13 10.80
C VAL A 169 -9.42 1.08 11.88
N GLU A 170 -10.48 0.36 12.25
CA GLU A 170 -10.34 -0.89 12.99
C GLU A 170 -9.72 -1.97 12.09
N GLU A 171 -8.89 -2.84 12.65
CA GLU A 171 -8.15 -3.85 11.89
C GLU A 171 -9.08 -4.78 11.05
N LYS A 172 -10.28 -5.05 11.53
CA LYS A 172 -11.30 -5.85 10.81
C LYS A 172 -11.68 -5.30 9.42
N HIS A 173 -11.41 -4.00 9.16
CA HIS A 173 -11.71 -3.34 7.87
C HIS A 173 -10.54 -3.40 6.88
N ILE A 174 -9.34 -3.78 7.33
CA ILE A 174 -8.12 -3.78 6.51
C ILE A 174 -8.28 -4.65 5.26
N ASP A 175 -8.87 -5.84 5.38
CA ASP A 175 -9.02 -6.75 4.24
C ASP A 175 -10.05 -6.23 3.23
N SER A 176 -11.10 -5.53 3.68
CA SER A 176 -12.05 -4.85 2.79
C SER A 176 -11.39 -3.67 2.05
N ILE A 177 -10.53 -2.91 2.74
CA ILE A 177 -9.74 -1.85 2.12
C ILE A 177 -8.76 -2.44 1.10
N THR A 178 -8.11 -3.55 1.45
CA THR A 178 -7.19 -4.24 0.54
C THR A 178 -7.90 -4.70 -0.74
N ALA A 179 -9.10 -5.23 -0.64
CA ALA A 179 -9.90 -5.65 -1.79
C ALA A 179 -10.22 -4.49 -2.74
N ILE A 180 -10.44 -3.28 -2.19
CA ILE A 180 -10.73 -2.08 -2.98
C ILE A 180 -9.45 -1.39 -3.46
N SER A 181 -8.53 -1.05 -2.56
CA SER A 181 -7.37 -0.22 -2.89
C SER A 181 -6.11 -1.02 -3.21
N GLY A 182 -5.89 -2.17 -2.57
CA GLY A 182 -4.76 -3.04 -2.84
C GLY A 182 -4.88 -3.78 -4.18
N CYS A 183 -6.05 -4.41 -4.41
CA CYS A 183 -6.35 -5.13 -5.66
C CYS A 183 -6.84 -4.21 -6.79
N GLY A 184 -7.50 -3.11 -6.43
CA GLY A 184 -8.15 -2.17 -7.36
C GLY A 184 -7.28 -1.65 -8.51
N PRO A 185 -6.00 -1.34 -8.33
CA PRO A 185 -5.15 -0.91 -9.44
C PRO A 185 -5.16 -1.89 -10.62
N ALA A 186 -5.19 -3.21 -10.37
CA ALA A 186 -5.29 -4.21 -11.44
C ALA A 186 -6.61 -4.10 -12.22
N TYR A 187 -7.72 -3.85 -11.54
CA TYR A 187 -9.03 -3.68 -12.17
C TYR A 187 -9.08 -2.43 -13.04
N VAL A 188 -8.46 -1.34 -12.55
CA VAL A 188 -8.33 -0.08 -13.28
C VAL A 188 -7.45 -0.25 -14.52
N TYR A 189 -6.34 -0.99 -14.43
CA TYR A 189 -5.49 -1.26 -15.60
C TYR A 189 -6.23 -2.07 -16.66
N MET A 190 -7.00 -3.09 -16.29
CA MET A 190 -7.86 -3.84 -17.21
C MET A 190 -8.90 -2.94 -17.90
N MET A 191 -9.50 -2.00 -17.16
CA MET A 191 -10.46 -1.05 -17.73
C MET A 191 -9.78 -0.09 -18.72
N ILE A 192 -8.60 0.44 -18.40
CA ILE A 192 -7.81 1.31 -19.28
C ILE A 192 -7.43 0.56 -20.55
N GLU A 193 -6.98 -0.69 -20.43
CA GLU A 193 -6.62 -1.55 -21.56
C GLU A 193 -7.83 -1.79 -22.48
N ALA A 194 -8.97 -2.18 -21.92
CA ALA A 194 -10.20 -2.39 -22.69
C ALA A 194 -10.70 -1.12 -23.40
N MET A 195 -10.60 0.05 -22.74
CA MET A 195 -10.94 1.33 -23.39
C MET A 195 -9.98 1.66 -24.52
N ALA A 196 -8.68 1.37 -24.37
CA ALA A 196 -7.69 1.58 -25.41
C ALA A 196 -7.92 0.63 -26.60
N ASP A 197 -8.27 -0.64 -26.33
CA ASP A 197 -8.60 -1.62 -27.38
C ASP A 197 -9.82 -1.19 -28.19
N GLY A 198 -10.88 -0.73 -27.51
CA GLY A 198 -12.05 -0.15 -28.19
C GLY A 198 -11.70 1.06 -29.05
N GLY A 199 -10.78 1.93 -28.58
CA GLY A 199 -10.27 3.04 -29.37
C GLY A 199 -9.54 2.59 -30.64
N VAL A 200 -8.72 1.53 -30.53
CA VAL A 200 -8.01 0.94 -31.70
C VAL A 200 -8.98 0.30 -32.66
N GLU A 201 -10.01 -0.41 -32.20
CA GLU A 201 -11.07 -0.97 -33.02
C GLU A 201 -11.80 0.12 -33.85
N LEU A 202 -11.91 1.31 -33.28
CA LEU A 202 -12.46 2.49 -33.94
C LEU A 202 -11.46 3.26 -34.83
N GLY A 203 -10.23 2.75 -34.99
CA GLY A 203 -9.21 3.29 -35.90
C GLY A 203 -8.21 4.25 -35.28
N LEU A 204 -8.18 4.41 -33.97
CA LEU A 204 -7.15 5.25 -33.30
C LEU A 204 -5.80 4.51 -33.24
N PRO A 205 -4.68 5.24 -33.38
CA PRO A 205 -3.37 4.68 -33.05
C PRO A 205 -3.29 4.20 -31.60
N ARG A 206 -2.65 3.06 -31.35
CA ARG A 206 -2.55 2.42 -30.01
C ARG A 206 -2.09 3.39 -28.91
N GLU A 207 -1.02 4.13 -29.15
CA GLU A 207 -0.45 5.05 -28.18
C GLU A 207 -1.44 6.18 -27.79
N MET A 208 -2.12 6.73 -28.79
CA MET A 208 -3.15 7.74 -28.58
C MET A 208 -4.33 7.17 -27.79
N ALA A 209 -4.83 5.99 -28.15
CA ALA A 209 -5.95 5.33 -27.49
C ALA A 209 -5.63 5.05 -26.01
N GLN A 210 -4.44 4.53 -25.71
CA GLN A 210 -3.99 4.25 -24.35
C GLN A 210 -3.88 5.53 -23.51
N THR A 211 -3.28 6.58 -24.05
CA THR A 211 -3.15 7.87 -23.35
C THR A 211 -4.52 8.48 -23.04
N LEU A 212 -5.43 8.49 -24.01
CA LEU A 212 -6.78 9.00 -23.83
C LEU A 212 -7.56 8.19 -22.79
N ALA A 213 -7.47 6.86 -22.81
CA ALA A 213 -8.12 5.98 -21.83
C ALA A 213 -7.62 6.26 -20.41
N ALA A 214 -6.29 6.28 -20.21
CA ALA A 214 -5.69 6.56 -18.92
C ALA A 214 -6.06 7.94 -18.40
N GLN A 215 -5.99 8.98 -19.24
CA GLN A 215 -6.36 10.35 -18.87
C GLN A 215 -7.85 10.46 -18.51
N THR A 216 -8.72 9.76 -19.23
CA THR A 216 -10.17 9.75 -18.98
C THR A 216 -10.47 9.14 -17.61
N VAL A 217 -9.87 7.99 -17.27
CA VAL A 217 -10.05 7.33 -15.97
C VAL A 217 -9.53 8.21 -14.85
N MET A 218 -8.32 8.78 -14.99
CA MET A 218 -7.75 9.71 -14.02
C MET A 218 -8.64 10.94 -13.81
N GLY A 219 -9.15 11.53 -14.88
CA GLY A 219 -10.04 12.69 -14.83
C GLY A 219 -11.37 12.37 -14.13
N GLY A 220 -11.97 11.23 -14.45
CA GLY A 220 -13.20 10.76 -13.78
C GLY A 220 -13.01 10.56 -12.27
N ALA A 221 -11.92 9.90 -11.86
CA ALA A 221 -11.57 9.72 -10.46
C ALA A 221 -11.36 11.07 -9.75
N LYS A 222 -10.63 12.00 -10.38
CA LYS A 222 -10.37 13.33 -9.83
C LYS A 222 -11.66 14.14 -9.67
N MET A 223 -12.61 14.03 -10.59
CA MET A 223 -13.92 14.68 -10.46
C MET A 223 -14.68 14.16 -9.23
N VAL A 224 -14.68 12.86 -8.96
CA VAL A 224 -15.32 12.29 -7.76
C VAL A 224 -14.66 12.80 -6.48
N LEU A 225 -13.31 12.85 -6.44
CA LEU A 225 -12.56 13.27 -5.24
C LEU A 225 -12.65 14.78 -4.97
N ASN A 226 -12.81 15.60 -5.99
CA ASN A 226 -12.79 17.08 -5.87
C ASN A 226 -14.19 17.71 -5.79
N THR A 227 -15.24 16.92 -5.94
CA THR A 227 -16.62 17.40 -5.85
C THR A 227 -17.37 16.57 -4.81
N ASP A 228 -18.28 17.17 -4.08
CA ASP A 228 -19.16 16.43 -3.16
C ASP A 228 -20.30 15.70 -3.88
N GLU A 229 -20.16 15.47 -5.20
CA GLU A 229 -21.20 14.87 -6.01
C GLU A 229 -21.09 13.35 -6.05
N HIS A 230 -22.23 12.70 -5.85
CA HIS A 230 -22.32 11.26 -6.04
C HIS A 230 -21.93 10.84 -7.48
N PRO A 231 -21.12 9.77 -7.68
CA PRO A 231 -20.69 9.32 -9.00
C PRO A 231 -21.83 9.14 -10.03
N GLY A 232 -23.00 8.68 -9.58
CA GLY A 232 -24.19 8.58 -10.42
C GLY A 232 -24.64 9.92 -10.99
N ARG A 233 -24.57 11.00 -10.19
CA ARG A 233 -24.92 12.35 -10.66
C ARG A 233 -23.88 12.89 -11.65
N LEU A 234 -22.60 12.63 -11.43
CA LEU A 234 -21.55 12.99 -12.39
C LEU A 234 -21.76 12.26 -13.72
N LYS A 235 -22.10 10.97 -13.68
CA LYS A 235 -22.45 10.17 -14.86
C LYS A 235 -23.62 10.80 -15.62
N ASP A 236 -24.69 11.19 -14.92
CA ASP A 236 -25.88 11.76 -15.55
C ASP A 236 -25.60 13.08 -16.26
N LYS A 237 -24.68 13.92 -15.73
CA LYS A 237 -24.26 15.18 -16.37
C LYS A 237 -23.58 14.99 -17.74
N VAL A 238 -23.00 13.83 -18.00
CA VAL A 238 -22.37 13.53 -19.30
C VAL A 238 -23.26 12.68 -20.21
N CYS A 239 -24.46 12.31 -19.74
CA CYS A 239 -25.42 11.50 -20.48
C CYS A 239 -26.54 12.39 -21.05
N SER A 240 -26.37 12.95 -22.25
CA SER A 240 -27.44 13.68 -22.93
C SER A 240 -28.54 12.75 -23.43
N PRO A 241 -29.81 13.23 -23.51
CA PRO A 241 -30.90 12.45 -24.06
C PRO A 241 -30.64 11.96 -25.48
N GLY A 242 -30.72 10.64 -25.72
CA GLY A 242 -30.43 10.02 -27.00
C GLY A 242 -28.96 10.07 -27.46
N GLY A 243 -28.04 10.53 -26.61
CA GLY A 243 -26.64 10.73 -26.95
C GLY A 243 -25.81 9.44 -26.97
N SER A 244 -24.55 9.54 -27.45
CA SER A 244 -23.61 8.43 -27.52
C SER A 244 -23.25 7.88 -26.14
N THR A 245 -23.10 8.76 -25.13
CA THR A 245 -22.73 8.36 -23.77
C THR A 245 -23.77 7.44 -23.14
N ILE A 246 -25.06 7.76 -23.25
CA ILE A 246 -26.12 6.89 -22.65
C ILE A 246 -26.22 5.56 -23.39
N ALA A 247 -25.94 5.53 -24.71
CA ALA A 247 -25.87 4.27 -25.47
C ALA A 247 -24.71 3.38 -24.98
N GLY A 248 -23.53 3.96 -24.76
CA GLY A 248 -22.37 3.26 -24.17
C GLY A 248 -22.65 2.77 -22.75
N VAL A 249 -23.26 3.60 -21.89
CA VAL A 249 -23.68 3.18 -20.53
C VAL A 249 -24.63 2.00 -20.59
N ARG A 250 -25.60 2.00 -21.50
CA ARG A 250 -26.51 0.87 -21.70
C ARG A 250 -25.75 -0.42 -22.05
N ALA A 251 -24.76 -0.36 -22.93
CA ALA A 251 -23.96 -1.53 -23.29
C ALA A 251 -23.18 -2.09 -22.07
N LEU A 252 -22.59 -1.23 -21.24
CA LEU A 252 -21.94 -1.62 -20.00
C LEU A 252 -22.89 -2.28 -18.98
N GLU A 253 -24.10 -1.74 -18.83
CA GLU A 253 -25.11 -2.32 -17.95
C GLU A 253 -25.60 -3.69 -18.45
N GLN A 254 -25.77 -3.86 -19.79
CA GLN A 254 -26.09 -5.16 -20.39
C GLN A 254 -24.96 -6.20 -20.15
N GLY A 255 -23.71 -5.76 -20.10
CA GLY A 255 -22.54 -6.58 -19.74
C GLY A 255 -22.37 -6.79 -18.24
N ALA A 256 -23.34 -6.38 -17.40
CA ALA A 256 -23.29 -6.48 -15.94
C ALA A 256 -22.04 -5.85 -15.31
N PHE A 257 -21.51 -4.76 -15.88
CA PHE A 257 -20.27 -4.12 -15.47
C PHE A 257 -20.18 -3.90 -13.95
N ARG A 258 -21.21 -3.29 -13.35
CA ARG A 258 -21.21 -3.02 -11.89
C ARG A 258 -21.15 -4.30 -11.07
N GLY A 259 -21.98 -5.29 -11.43
CA GLY A 259 -21.99 -6.58 -10.73
C GLY A 259 -20.65 -7.32 -10.84
N THR A 260 -19.97 -7.20 -11.97
CA THR A 260 -18.65 -7.81 -12.20
C THR A 260 -17.59 -7.16 -11.30
N ILE A 261 -17.56 -5.82 -11.20
CA ILE A 261 -16.63 -5.13 -10.29
C ILE A 261 -16.90 -5.50 -8.82
N MET A 262 -18.17 -5.54 -8.39
CA MET A 262 -18.52 -5.94 -7.02
C MET A 262 -18.06 -7.37 -6.71
N LYS A 263 -18.26 -8.32 -7.64
CA LYS A 263 -17.78 -9.70 -7.51
C LYS A 263 -16.26 -9.80 -7.47
N ALA A 264 -15.55 -8.98 -8.23
CA ALA A 264 -14.08 -8.96 -8.20
C ALA A 264 -13.55 -8.51 -6.83
N ILE A 265 -14.16 -7.48 -6.23
CA ILE A 265 -13.81 -7.01 -4.87
C ILE A 265 -14.11 -8.10 -3.83
N GLU A 266 -15.27 -8.74 -3.89
CA GLU A 266 -15.66 -9.84 -3.01
C GLU A 266 -14.67 -11.03 -3.11
N ALA A 267 -14.36 -11.47 -4.34
CA ALA A 267 -13.41 -12.54 -4.58
C ALA A 267 -12.02 -12.24 -4.02
N GLY A 268 -11.54 -10.99 -4.17
CA GLY A 268 -10.28 -10.55 -3.58
C GLY A 268 -10.27 -10.66 -2.06
N LYS A 269 -11.36 -10.25 -1.39
CA LYS A 269 -11.50 -10.37 0.07
C LYS A 269 -11.53 -11.83 0.53
N VAL A 270 -12.36 -12.66 -0.12
CA VAL A 270 -12.47 -14.09 0.21
C VAL A 270 -11.11 -14.78 0.12
N ARG A 271 -10.34 -14.50 -0.97
CA ARG A 271 -9.01 -15.11 -1.11
C ARG A 271 -8.02 -14.68 -0.03
N MET A 272 -8.09 -13.43 0.42
CA MET A 272 -7.26 -12.97 1.54
C MET A 272 -7.61 -13.70 2.86
N GLU A 273 -8.88 -13.91 3.14
CA GLU A 273 -9.33 -14.67 4.31
C GLU A 273 -8.88 -16.13 4.26
N GLU A 274 -8.87 -16.75 3.06
CA GLU A 274 -8.36 -18.11 2.86
C GLU A 274 -6.85 -18.18 3.14
N VAL A 275 -6.07 -17.25 2.55
CA VAL A 275 -4.61 -17.18 2.75
C VAL A 275 -4.27 -16.96 4.22
N ALA A 276 -4.97 -16.07 4.93
CA ALA A 276 -4.75 -15.87 6.36
C ALA A 276 -4.96 -17.14 7.17
N LYS A 277 -6.01 -17.92 6.86
CA LYS A 277 -6.27 -19.21 7.51
C LYS A 277 -5.22 -20.29 7.17
N GLU A 278 -4.76 -20.32 5.91
CA GLU A 278 -3.69 -21.23 5.48
C GLU A 278 -2.39 -20.94 6.27
N GLU A 279 -2.03 -19.67 6.46
CA GLU A 279 -0.85 -19.27 7.23
C GLU A 279 -1.02 -19.55 8.74
N GLU A 280 -2.21 -19.35 9.31
CA GLU A 280 -2.49 -19.71 10.71
C GLU A 280 -2.36 -21.21 10.97
N ASN A 281 -2.78 -22.06 10.03
CA ASN A 281 -2.69 -23.52 10.16
C ASN A 281 -1.28 -24.07 9.94
N ASN A 282 -0.42 -23.37 9.21
CA ASN A 282 0.97 -23.75 8.93
C ASN A 282 1.97 -23.26 10.00
N ASN A 283 1.51 -22.48 10.97
CA ASN A 283 2.28 -21.90 12.07
C ASN A 283 1.90 -22.44 13.44
#